data_4ce071d15b5163850d7443d3e3dd9e73
#
_entry.id   4ce071d15b5163850d7443d3e3dd9e73
#
_cell.length_a   1.000
_cell.length_b   1.000
_cell.length_c   1.000
_cell.angle_alpha   90.00
_cell.angle_beta   90.00
_cell.angle_gamma   90.00
#
_symmetry.space_group_name_H-M   'P 1'
#
loop_
_entity.id
_entity.type
_entity.pdbx_description
1 polymer ?
#
loop_
_entity_poly.entity_id
_entity_poly.type
_entity_poly.pdbx_seq_one_letter_code
_entity_poly.pdbx_strand_id
1 'polypeptide(L)'
;ALPILAVMIGNLTDAGALQRTKDVEQVVSKYPKMKVVQKQSANYSRSEGMDLMMNWLTNGEAIDIVAANNDEMAIGAIMALQQAGKADRKVLIGGIDATPDGLKALASGKMQVTVFQDAVGQGKASVDVAQRMINGEKLEPYYWIPFELVTPATMQKYAARP
;
A
#
# COMPACT_ATOMS: atom_id res chain seq x y z
N ALA A 1 -7.29 -24.11 -4.03
CA ALA A 1 -7.79 -22.93 -4.74
C ALA A 1 -6.61 -22.06 -5.15
N LEU A 2 -6.73 -21.31 -6.23
CA LEU A 2 -5.74 -20.32 -6.67
C LEU A 2 -5.87 -19.08 -5.79
N PRO A 3 -4.77 -18.47 -5.29
CA PRO A 3 -4.87 -17.18 -4.60
C PRO A 3 -5.46 -16.11 -5.53
N ILE A 4 -6.56 -15.50 -5.09
CA ILE A 4 -7.31 -14.47 -5.83
C ILE A 4 -6.98 -13.11 -5.24
N LEU A 5 -6.41 -12.24 -6.07
CA LEU A 5 -5.89 -10.94 -5.67
C LEU A 5 -6.72 -9.80 -6.24
N ALA A 6 -7.02 -8.82 -5.39
CA ALA A 6 -7.58 -7.53 -5.76
C ALA A 6 -6.57 -6.41 -5.53
N VAL A 7 -6.54 -5.43 -6.43
CA VAL A 7 -5.65 -4.26 -6.34
C VAL A 7 -6.48 -3.00 -6.15
N MET A 8 -6.22 -2.28 -5.06
CA MET A 8 -6.75 -0.94 -4.83
C MET A 8 -5.74 0.10 -5.29
N ILE A 9 -6.08 0.83 -6.33
CA ILE A 9 -5.21 1.82 -6.96
C ILE A 9 -5.45 3.18 -6.30
N GLY A 10 -4.38 3.97 -6.15
CA GLY A 10 -4.49 5.37 -5.77
C GLY A 10 -5.10 6.23 -6.86
N ASN A 11 -4.69 7.48 -6.97
CA ASN A 11 -5.17 8.35 -8.04
C ASN A 11 -4.57 7.91 -9.40
N LEU A 12 -5.42 7.73 -10.41
CA LEU A 12 -5.01 7.25 -11.73
C LEU A 12 -4.13 8.25 -12.52
N THR A 13 -4.06 9.50 -12.10
CA THR A 13 -3.16 10.50 -12.69
C THR A 13 -1.81 10.57 -11.97
N ASP A 14 -1.65 9.84 -10.86
CA ASP A 14 -0.40 9.80 -10.08
C ASP A 14 0.53 8.70 -10.59
N ALA A 15 1.73 9.08 -11.00
CA ALA A 15 2.76 8.16 -11.45
C ALA A 15 3.12 7.11 -10.37
N GLY A 16 3.08 7.48 -9.08
CA GLY A 16 3.32 6.57 -7.97
C GLY A 16 2.28 5.47 -7.88
N ALA A 17 0.98 5.81 -8.03
CA ALA A 17 -0.09 4.82 -8.04
C ALA A 17 0.05 3.83 -9.20
N LEU A 18 0.36 4.36 -10.39
CA LEU A 18 0.55 3.53 -11.57
C LEU A 18 1.75 2.60 -11.42
N GLN A 19 2.88 3.10 -10.89
CA GLN A 19 4.07 2.28 -10.64
C GLN A 19 3.82 1.19 -9.60
N ARG A 20 3.23 1.54 -8.44
CA ARG A 20 2.88 0.57 -7.38
C ARG A 20 1.98 -0.54 -7.89
N THR A 21 0.99 -0.20 -8.73
CA THR A 21 0.09 -1.17 -9.37
C THR A 21 0.84 -2.08 -10.35
N LYS A 22 1.70 -1.51 -11.19
CA LYS A 22 2.53 -2.26 -12.14
C LYS A 22 3.47 -3.23 -11.43
N ASP A 23 4.05 -2.82 -10.31
CA ASP A 23 4.96 -3.66 -9.52
C ASP A 23 4.22 -4.89 -8.96
N VAL A 24 3.01 -4.72 -8.46
CA VAL A 24 2.14 -5.84 -8.05
C VAL A 24 1.87 -6.77 -9.21
N GLU A 25 1.51 -6.26 -10.38
CA GLU A 25 1.25 -7.06 -11.59
C GLU A 25 2.50 -7.82 -12.05
N GLN A 26 3.67 -7.20 -11.98
CA GLN A 26 4.95 -7.85 -12.30
C GLN A 26 5.27 -8.99 -11.33
N VAL A 27 4.96 -8.84 -10.06
CA VAL A 27 5.13 -9.93 -9.09
C VAL A 27 4.15 -11.06 -9.39
N VAL A 28 2.87 -10.75 -9.57
CA VAL A 28 1.83 -11.75 -9.87
C VAL A 28 2.15 -12.54 -11.13
N SER A 29 2.70 -11.90 -12.17
CA SER A 29 3.05 -12.57 -13.43
C SER A 29 4.06 -13.71 -13.27
N LYS A 30 4.85 -13.70 -12.18
CA LYS A 30 5.81 -14.76 -11.84
C LYS A 30 5.16 -15.98 -11.17
N TYR A 31 3.89 -15.87 -10.79
CA TYR A 31 3.16 -16.91 -10.07
C TYR A 31 1.92 -17.35 -10.86
N PRO A 32 2.02 -18.35 -11.75
CA PRO A 32 0.94 -18.77 -12.64
C PRO A 32 -0.36 -19.20 -11.93
N LYS A 33 -0.24 -19.54 -10.64
CA LYS A 33 -1.37 -19.90 -9.77
C LYS A 33 -2.03 -18.70 -9.09
N MET A 34 -1.55 -17.48 -9.28
CA MET A 34 -2.12 -16.26 -8.71
C MET A 34 -2.89 -15.49 -9.79
N LYS A 35 -4.04 -14.95 -9.46
CA LYS A 35 -4.88 -14.23 -10.42
C LYS A 35 -5.33 -12.89 -9.85
N VAL A 36 -5.11 -11.80 -10.60
CA VAL A 36 -5.76 -10.51 -10.34
C VAL A 36 -7.16 -10.54 -10.93
N VAL A 37 -8.19 -10.41 -10.08
CA VAL A 37 -9.60 -10.45 -10.49
C VAL A 37 -10.25 -9.07 -10.44
N GLN A 38 -9.74 -8.19 -9.58
CA GLN A 38 -10.25 -6.83 -9.43
C GLN A 38 -9.08 -5.85 -9.40
N LYS A 39 -9.24 -4.71 -10.08
CA LYS A 39 -8.27 -3.63 -10.14
C LYS A 39 -9.01 -2.31 -10.37
N GLN A 40 -9.20 -1.52 -9.30
CA GLN A 40 -9.96 -0.28 -9.34
C GLN A 40 -9.34 0.80 -8.46
N SER A 41 -9.56 2.07 -8.81
CA SER A 41 -9.10 3.21 -8.01
C SER A 41 -10.02 3.43 -6.80
N ALA A 42 -9.40 3.76 -5.68
CA ALA A 42 -10.02 4.30 -4.48
C ALA A 42 -9.27 5.56 -3.99
N ASN A 43 -8.56 6.24 -4.89
CA ASN A 43 -8.00 7.59 -4.75
C ASN A 43 -7.19 7.85 -3.46
N TYR A 44 -6.50 6.83 -2.93
CA TYR A 44 -5.80 6.88 -1.64
C TYR A 44 -6.73 7.13 -0.43
N SER A 45 -8.04 7.02 -0.60
CA SER A 45 -9.06 7.33 0.40
C SER A 45 -9.47 6.09 1.17
N ARG A 46 -9.54 6.20 2.52
CA ARG A 46 -10.02 5.14 3.41
C ARG A 46 -11.49 4.82 3.15
N SER A 47 -12.33 5.84 2.99
CA SER A 47 -13.77 5.67 2.71
C SER A 47 -14.00 5.02 1.36
N GLU A 48 -13.33 5.50 0.30
CA GLU A 48 -13.46 4.91 -1.04
C GLU A 48 -12.90 3.48 -1.08
N GLY A 49 -11.81 3.18 -0.35
CA GLY A 49 -11.30 1.82 -0.18
C GLY A 49 -12.29 0.90 0.51
N MET A 50 -13.01 1.41 1.53
CA MET A 50 -14.06 0.68 2.21
C MET A 50 -15.25 0.41 1.28
N ASP A 51 -15.75 1.42 0.56
CA ASP A 51 -16.86 1.29 -0.37
C ASP A 51 -16.53 0.31 -1.50
N LEU A 52 -15.31 0.39 -2.04
CA LEU A 52 -14.84 -0.49 -3.09
C LEU A 52 -14.80 -1.95 -2.62
N MET A 53 -14.22 -2.20 -1.45
CA MET A 53 -14.19 -3.56 -0.89
C MET A 53 -15.59 -4.08 -0.57
N MET A 54 -16.49 -3.22 -0.06
CA MET A 54 -17.87 -3.60 0.20
C MET A 54 -18.58 -4.01 -1.09
N ASN A 55 -18.38 -3.27 -2.19
CA ASN A 55 -18.94 -3.62 -3.50
C ASN A 55 -18.43 -4.98 -3.98
N TRP A 56 -17.14 -5.26 -3.88
CA TRP A 56 -16.59 -6.56 -4.25
C TRP A 56 -17.16 -7.71 -3.41
N LEU A 57 -17.31 -7.51 -2.10
CA LEU A 57 -17.91 -8.51 -1.20
C LEU A 57 -19.39 -8.76 -1.51
N THR A 58 -20.14 -7.72 -1.88
CA THR A 58 -21.58 -7.80 -2.23
C THR A 58 -21.77 -8.52 -3.56
N ASN A 59 -20.86 -8.30 -4.51
CA ASN A 59 -20.87 -9.01 -5.81
C ASN A 59 -20.40 -10.47 -5.71
N GLY A 60 -20.09 -10.95 -4.51
CA GLY A 60 -19.70 -12.35 -4.29
C GLY A 60 -18.26 -12.67 -4.69
N GLU A 61 -17.40 -11.67 -4.85
CA GLU A 61 -15.99 -11.87 -5.20
C GLU A 61 -15.25 -12.68 -4.14
N ALA A 62 -14.57 -13.72 -4.61
CA ALA A 62 -13.71 -14.53 -3.76
C ALA A 62 -12.31 -13.91 -3.72
N ILE A 63 -12.06 -12.98 -2.80
CA ILE A 63 -10.77 -12.29 -2.66
C ILE A 63 -10.00 -12.93 -1.50
N ASP A 64 -8.77 -13.35 -1.76
CA ASP A 64 -7.85 -13.91 -0.76
C ASP A 64 -6.77 -12.89 -0.37
N ILE A 65 -6.44 -11.96 -1.28
CA ILE A 65 -5.39 -10.97 -1.09
C ILE A 65 -5.89 -9.60 -1.58
N VAL A 66 -5.65 -8.57 -0.78
CA VAL A 66 -5.82 -7.16 -1.18
C VAL A 66 -4.45 -6.48 -1.16
N ALA A 67 -4.00 -6.02 -2.32
CA ALA A 67 -2.84 -5.15 -2.45
C ALA A 67 -3.32 -3.71 -2.66
N ALA A 68 -3.18 -2.88 -1.65
CA ALA A 68 -3.57 -1.47 -1.71
C ALA A 68 -2.34 -0.59 -1.96
N ASN A 69 -2.48 0.43 -2.80
CA ASN A 69 -1.40 1.36 -3.08
C ASN A 69 -1.02 2.24 -1.88
N ASN A 70 -1.85 2.29 -0.80
CA ASN A 70 -1.49 2.89 0.47
C ASN A 70 -2.22 2.24 1.65
N ASP A 71 -1.82 2.61 2.88
CA ASP A 71 -2.39 2.09 4.12
C ASP A 71 -3.85 2.53 4.32
N GLU A 72 -4.22 3.73 3.90
CA GLU A 72 -5.58 4.23 4.06
C GLU A 72 -6.61 3.35 3.35
N MET A 73 -6.35 2.99 2.09
CA MET A 73 -7.22 2.08 1.35
C MET A 73 -7.20 0.66 1.94
N ALA A 74 -6.04 0.19 2.40
CA ALA A 74 -5.91 -1.10 3.08
C ALA A 74 -6.76 -1.15 4.36
N ILE A 75 -6.74 -0.08 5.16
CA ILE A 75 -7.59 0.07 6.35
C ILE A 75 -9.07 0.11 5.95
N GLY A 76 -9.41 0.79 4.87
CA GLY A 76 -10.76 0.79 4.31
C GLY A 76 -11.25 -0.64 4.01
N ALA A 77 -10.41 -1.46 3.36
CA ALA A 77 -10.74 -2.86 3.10
C ALA A 77 -10.96 -3.67 4.38
N ILE A 78 -10.14 -3.45 5.42
CA ILE A 78 -10.32 -4.07 6.74
C ILE A 78 -11.67 -3.68 7.35
N MET A 79 -12.03 -2.40 7.29
CA MET A 79 -13.32 -1.90 7.81
C MET A 79 -14.50 -2.53 7.07
N ALA A 80 -14.43 -2.67 5.76
CA ALA A 80 -15.46 -3.33 4.96
C ALA A 80 -15.67 -4.79 5.37
N LEU A 81 -14.59 -5.55 5.57
CA LEU A 81 -14.67 -6.94 6.06
C LEU A 81 -15.32 -7.02 7.44
N GLN A 82 -14.99 -6.08 8.34
CA GLN A 82 -15.61 -6.02 9.67
C GLN A 82 -17.11 -5.70 9.58
N GLN A 83 -17.49 -4.70 8.80
CA GLN A 83 -18.89 -4.30 8.61
C GLN A 83 -19.72 -5.39 7.94
N ALA A 84 -19.14 -6.15 7.02
CA ALA A 84 -19.80 -7.27 6.37
C ALA A 84 -19.90 -8.54 7.25
N GLY A 85 -19.45 -8.51 8.50
CA GLY A 85 -19.41 -9.67 9.38
C GLY A 85 -18.44 -10.76 8.89
N LYS A 86 -17.44 -10.38 8.10
CA LYS A 86 -16.44 -11.28 7.49
C LYS A 86 -15.03 -11.07 8.07
N ALA A 87 -14.97 -10.51 9.28
CA ALA A 87 -13.68 -10.24 9.95
C ALA A 87 -12.82 -11.50 10.17
N ASP A 88 -13.47 -12.66 10.35
CA ASP A 88 -12.81 -13.96 10.52
C ASP A 88 -12.35 -14.57 9.19
N ARG A 89 -12.76 -14.01 8.04
CA ARG A 89 -12.30 -14.46 6.74
C ARG A 89 -10.82 -14.11 6.60
N LYS A 90 -10.00 -15.11 6.32
CA LYS A 90 -8.57 -14.95 6.14
C LYS A 90 -8.27 -14.28 4.79
N VAL A 91 -8.39 -12.95 4.74
CA VAL A 91 -7.93 -12.12 3.62
C VAL A 91 -6.60 -11.50 4.02
N LEU A 92 -5.58 -11.70 3.21
CA LEU A 92 -4.27 -11.06 3.40
C LEU A 92 -4.31 -9.63 2.84
N ILE A 93 -3.96 -8.65 3.64
CA ILE A 93 -4.03 -7.24 3.25
C ILE A 93 -2.65 -6.61 3.40
N GLY A 94 -2.21 -5.95 2.32
CA GLY A 94 -0.98 -5.17 2.28
C GLY A 94 -1.24 -3.72 1.90
N GLY A 95 -0.50 -2.82 2.54
CA GLY A 95 -0.52 -1.38 2.27
C GLY A 95 0.86 -0.83 1.93
N ILE A 96 0.96 0.47 1.83
CA ILE A 96 2.20 1.25 1.69
C ILE A 96 2.01 2.51 2.52
N ASP A 97 3.07 3.03 3.07
CA ASP A 97 3.38 4.26 3.80
C ASP A 97 3.86 3.99 5.23
N ALA A 98 3.45 2.89 5.85
CA ALA A 98 3.67 2.58 7.28
C ALA A 98 3.17 3.71 8.19
N THR A 99 1.97 4.21 7.90
CA THR A 99 1.31 5.23 8.71
C THR A 99 1.08 4.75 10.15
N PRO A 100 0.89 5.64 11.14
CA PRO A 100 0.56 5.24 12.50
C PRO A 100 -0.65 4.28 12.58
N ASP A 101 -1.68 4.50 11.76
CA ASP A 101 -2.85 3.62 11.72
C ASP A 101 -2.56 2.32 10.95
N GLY A 102 -1.74 2.36 9.90
CA GLY A 102 -1.22 1.17 9.21
C GLY A 102 -0.44 0.26 10.16
N LEU A 103 0.46 0.85 10.97
CA LEU A 103 1.22 0.10 11.99
C LEU A 103 0.30 -0.50 13.08
N LYS A 104 -0.77 0.20 13.49
CA LYS A 104 -1.79 -0.37 14.41
C LYS A 104 -2.53 -1.55 13.76
N ALA A 105 -2.91 -1.43 12.48
CA ALA A 105 -3.54 -2.51 11.74
C ALA A 105 -2.62 -3.73 11.61
N LEU A 106 -1.33 -3.49 11.38
CA LEU A 106 -0.28 -4.51 11.35
C LEU A 106 -0.12 -5.19 12.72
N ALA A 107 -0.04 -4.40 13.80
CA ALA A 107 0.08 -4.91 15.18
C ALA A 107 -1.12 -5.76 15.60
N SER A 108 -2.32 -5.42 15.12
CA SER A 108 -3.54 -6.18 15.41
C SER A 108 -3.72 -7.42 14.52
N GLY A 109 -2.79 -7.69 13.60
CA GLY A 109 -2.86 -8.83 12.66
C GLY A 109 -3.89 -8.66 11.54
N LYS A 110 -4.56 -7.50 11.44
CA LYS A 110 -5.55 -7.22 10.39
C LYS A 110 -4.92 -6.84 9.05
N MET A 111 -3.68 -6.35 9.09
CA MET A 111 -2.80 -6.13 7.94
C MET A 111 -1.58 -7.01 8.10
N GLN A 112 -1.04 -7.57 7.03
CA GLN A 112 0.11 -8.48 7.09
C GLN A 112 1.42 -7.78 6.76
N VAL A 113 1.34 -6.72 5.96
CA VAL A 113 2.53 -6.01 5.46
C VAL A 113 2.16 -4.57 5.11
N THR A 114 3.10 -3.67 5.34
CA THR A 114 3.13 -2.35 4.71
C THR A 114 4.55 -2.05 4.26
N VAL A 115 4.74 -0.96 3.54
CA VAL A 115 6.06 -0.52 3.05
C VAL A 115 6.27 0.90 3.55
N PHE A 116 7.33 1.12 4.32
CA PHE A 116 7.66 2.44 4.80
C PHE A 116 8.17 3.32 3.65
N GLN A 117 7.52 4.46 3.47
CA GLN A 117 7.96 5.55 2.61
C GLN A 117 8.54 6.65 3.51
N ASP A 118 9.85 6.89 3.41
CA ASP A 118 10.55 7.89 4.23
C ASP A 118 10.28 9.32 3.73
N ALA A 119 9.12 9.86 4.07
CA ALA A 119 8.72 11.22 3.68
C ALA A 119 9.67 12.28 4.26
N VAL A 120 10.20 12.08 5.47
CA VAL A 120 11.18 12.98 6.09
C VAL A 120 12.50 12.94 5.34
N GLY A 121 12.98 11.75 4.98
CA GLY A 121 14.19 11.58 4.16
C GLY A 121 14.04 12.21 2.78
N GLN A 122 12.88 12.03 2.15
CA GLN A 122 12.56 12.66 0.85
C GLN A 122 12.57 14.20 0.96
N GLY A 123 11.93 14.76 1.99
CA GLY A 123 11.91 16.20 2.24
C GLY A 123 13.30 16.76 2.48
N LYS A 124 14.10 16.12 3.33
CA LYS A 124 15.50 16.52 3.58
C LYS A 124 16.34 16.48 2.32
N ALA A 125 16.29 15.37 1.57
CA ALA A 125 17.04 15.23 0.33
C ALA A 125 16.65 16.31 -0.70
N SER A 126 15.37 16.67 -0.78
CA SER A 126 14.91 17.74 -1.67
C SER A 126 15.51 19.10 -1.33
N VAL A 127 15.58 19.45 -0.02
CA VAL A 127 16.18 20.71 0.44
C VAL A 127 17.70 20.69 0.21
N ASP A 128 18.39 19.60 0.54
CA ASP A 128 19.83 19.46 0.36
C ASP A 128 20.23 19.57 -1.13
N VAL A 129 19.48 18.91 -2.00
CA VAL A 129 19.71 18.98 -3.45
C VAL A 129 19.45 20.39 -3.99
N ALA A 130 18.40 21.07 -3.53
CA ALA A 130 18.10 22.44 -3.91
C ALA A 130 19.24 23.40 -3.48
N GLN A 131 19.77 23.24 -2.27
CA GLN A 131 20.90 24.05 -1.78
C GLN A 131 22.17 23.82 -2.61
N ARG A 132 22.47 22.57 -2.96
CA ARG A 132 23.61 22.22 -3.82
C ARG A 132 23.45 22.80 -5.24
N MET A 133 22.20 22.82 -5.76
CA MET A 133 21.89 23.45 -7.04
C MET A 133 22.16 24.96 -7.00
N ILE A 134 21.75 25.65 -5.95
CA ILE A 134 22.00 27.09 -5.74
C ILE A 134 23.52 27.37 -5.67
N ASN A 135 24.29 26.48 -5.07
CA ASN A 135 25.75 26.59 -4.99
C ASN A 135 26.48 26.28 -6.31
N GLY A 136 25.74 25.92 -7.38
CA GLY A 136 26.32 25.61 -8.69
C GLY A 136 27.01 24.24 -8.76
N GLU A 137 26.70 23.32 -7.83
CA GLU A 137 27.28 22.00 -7.85
C GLU A 137 26.69 21.15 -9.02
N LYS A 138 27.51 20.26 -9.57
CA LYS A 138 27.04 19.26 -10.51
C LYS A 138 26.19 18.23 -9.77
N LEU A 139 24.93 18.10 -10.18
CA LEU A 139 23.95 17.19 -9.56
C LEU A 139 23.78 15.91 -10.37
N GLU A 140 23.44 14.83 -9.67
CA GLU A 140 22.93 13.61 -10.30
C GLU A 140 21.46 13.79 -10.71
N PRO A 141 20.99 13.10 -11.77
CA PRO A 141 19.61 13.22 -12.22
C PRO A 141 18.58 12.65 -11.24
N TYR A 142 18.99 11.75 -10.33
CA TYR A 142 18.12 11.08 -9.37
C TYR A 142 18.79 10.92 -8.02
N TYR A 143 18.01 11.13 -6.94
CA TYR A 143 18.38 10.88 -5.56
C TYR A 143 17.38 9.91 -4.96
N TRP A 144 17.75 8.64 -4.88
CA TRP A 144 16.87 7.57 -4.43
C TRP A 144 16.79 7.50 -2.90
N ILE A 145 15.58 7.64 -2.37
CA ILE A 145 15.28 7.34 -0.96
C ILE A 145 14.62 5.96 -0.94
N PRO A 146 15.24 4.95 -0.33
CA PRO A 146 14.74 3.59 -0.39
C PRO A 146 13.43 3.41 0.37
N PHE A 147 12.55 2.58 -0.18
CA PHE A 147 11.39 2.06 0.54
C PHE A 147 11.81 0.84 1.35
N GLU A 148 11.25 0.67 2.56
CA GLU A 148 11.57 -0.43 3.46
C GLU A 148 10.34 -1.30 3.74
N LEU A 149 10.49 -2.63 3.60
CA LEU A 149 9.42 -3.57 3.92
C LEU A 149 9.17 -3.61 5.43
N VAL A 150 7.91 -3.45 5.83
CA VAL A 150 7.48 -3.49 7.23
C VAL A 150 6.54 -4.66 7.46
N THR A 151 6.94 -5.54 8.36
CA THR A 151 6.20 -6.72 8.80
C THR A 151 5.97 -6.66 10.31
N PRO A 152 5.12 -7.52 10.89
CA PRO A 152 4.98 -7.60 12.35
C PRO A 152 6.31 -7.76 13.10
N ALA A 153 7.29 -8.45 12.50
CA ALA A 153 8.61 -8.66 13.11
C ALA A 153 9.50 -7.40 13.09
N THR A 154 9.28 -6.47 12.15
CA THR A 154 10.14 -5.29 11.96
C THR A 154 9.47 -3.98 12.33
N MET A 155 8.15 -3.96 12.55
CA MET A 155 7.33 -2.75 12.72
C MET A 155 7.79 -1.83 13.87
N GLN A 156 8.40 -2.37 14.91
CA GLN A 156 8.87 -1.59 16.06
C GLN A 156 9.89 -0.51 15.66
N LYS A 157 10.68 -0.75 14.60
CA LYS A 157 11.62 0.23 14.05
C LYS A 157 10.95 1.51 13.56
N TYR A 158 9.66 1.42 13.18
CA TYR A 158 8.91 2.48 12.51
C TYR A 158 7.93 3.18 13.44
N ALA A 159 7.57 2.58 14.57
CA ALA A 159 6.60 3.12 15.53
C ALA A 159 7.00 4.49 16.13
N ALA A 160 8.31 4.80 16.17
CA ALA A 160 8.85 6.05 16.67
C ALA A 160 9.37 7.01 15.56
N ARG A 161 9.21 6.64 14.28
CA ARG A 161 9.60 7.52 13.17
C ARG A 161 8.46 8.51 12.89
N PRO A 162 8.79 9.81 12.75
CA PRO A 162 7.80 10.84 12.44
C PRO A 162 7.21 10.67 11.04
#